data_52ed2810407fc62724904003eb642df2
#
_entry.id   52ed2810407fc62724904003eb642df2
#
_cell.length_a   1.000
_cell.length_b   1.000
_cell.length_c   1.000
_cell.angle_alpha   90.00
_cell.angle_beta   90.00
_cell.angle_gamma   90.00
#
_symmetry.space_group_name_H-M   'P 1'
#
loop_
_entity.id
_entity.type
_entity.pdbx_description
1 polymer ?
#
loop_
_entity_poly.entity_id
_entity_poly.type
_entity_poly.pdbx_seq_one_letter_code
_entity_poly.pdbx_strand_id
1 'polypeptide(L)'
;MIHIRYKLKASEVHGIGLFAGEPVKTGQLIYTASPLLDLNITQEQFNSLDQKEKDEILWWGFFDEPSQKWHVDFDVSKFINHSKNATVSQHASHKEAHLVALRDIAEDEELTQNYLEFETEEDLLKRGIKI
;
A
#
# COMPACT_ATOMS: atom_id res chain seq x y z
N MET A 1 5.98 -5.26 -5.83
CA MET A 1 7.43 -5.24 -5.50
C MET A 1 7.95 -3.83 -5.60
N ILE A 2 8.71 -3.39 -4.63
CA ILE A 2 9.38 -2.07 -4.66
C ILE A 2 10.58 -2.13 -5.58
N HIS A 3 10.72 -1.12 -6.47
CA HIS A 3 11.75 -1.06 -7.52
C HIS A 3 12.89 -0.06 -7.24
N ILE A 4 12.88 0.59 -6.08
CA ILE A 4 13.92 1.52 -5.65
C ILE A 4 14.62 0.98 -4.41
N ARG A 5 15.79 1.55 -4.07
CA ARG A 5 16.38 1.32 -2.75
C ARG A 5 15.48 1.94 -1.70
N TYR A 6 15.34 1.28 -0.57
CA TYR A 6 14.44 1.70 0.49
C TYR A 6 15.06 1.48 1.87
N LYS A 7 14.44 2.11 2.86
CA LYS A 7 14.73 1.90 4.29
C LYS A 7 13.41 1.74 5.04
N LEU A 8 13.40 0.92 6.07
CA LEU A 8 12.30 0.83 7.03
C LEU A 8 12.72 1.56 8.30
N LYS A 9 11.93 2.54 8.72
CA LYS A 9 12.20 3.35 9.91
C LYS A 9 10.89 3.66 10.64
N ALA A 10 11.01 4.12 11.89
CA ALA A 10 9.87 4.70 12.59
C ALA A 10 9.30 5.87 11.77
N SER A 11 7.98 5.88 11.62
CA SER A 11 7.25 6.88 10.86
C SER A 11 6.60 7.91 11.79
N GLU A 12 6.61 9.17 11.39
CA GLU A 12 5.81 10.21 12.04
C GLU A 12 4.32 10.10 11.72
N VAL A 13 3.98 9.38 10.63
CA VAL A 13 2.59 9.15 10.23
C VAL A 13 1.97 8.03 11.07
N HIS A 14 2.57 6.83 11.05
CA HIS A 14 2.08 5.67 11.79
C HIS A 14 3.14 4.57 11.85
N GLY A 15 3.44 4.08 13.02
CA GLY A 15 4.27 2.90 13.26
C GLY A 15 5.60 2.91 12.51
N ILE A 16 5.78 1.90 11.66
CA ILE A 16 6.93 1.79 10.74
C ILE A 16 6.50 2.27 9.37
N GLY A 17 7.35 3.05 8.71
CA GLY A 17 7.14 3.52 7.35
C GLY A 17 8.21 3.04 6.38
N LEU A 18 7.91 3.14 5.11
CA LEU A 18 8.82 2.88 4.00
C LEU A 18 9.39 4.21 3.51
N PHE A 19 10.71 4.30 3.47
CA PHE A 19 11.42 5.52 3.10
C PHE A 19 12.27 5.30 1.86
N ALA A 20 12.38 6.32 1.00
CA ALA A 20 13.25 6.27 -0.16
C ALA A 20 14.71 6.11 0.28
N GLY A 21 15.40 5.11 -0.25
CA GLY A 21 16.82 4.86 -0.02
C GLY A 21 17.73 5.52 -1.06
N GLU A 22 17.15 6.30 -1.97
CA GLU A 22 17.79 7.04 -3.05
C GLU A 22 16.88 8.16 -3.52
N PRO A 23 17.41 9.21 -4.19
CA PRO A 23 16.56 10.22 -4.80
C PRO A 23 15.65 9.61 -5.88
N VAL A 24 14.41 10.04 -5.94
CA VAL A 24 13.40 9.57 -6.89
C VAL A 24 12.88 10.76 -7.69
N LYS A 25 12.72 10.60 -9.00
CA LYS A 25 12.18 11.63 -9.87
C LYS A 25 10.67 11.50 -10.05
N THR A 26 10.00 12.63 -10.25
CA THR A 26 8.59 12.67 -10.61
C THR A 26 8.28 11.67 -11.75
N GLY A 27 7.24 10.87 -11.59
CA GLY A 27 6.81 9.90 -12.57
C GLY A 27 7.61 8.59 -12.58
N GLN A 28 8.66 8.47 -11.77
CA GLN A 28 9.45 7.24 -11.67
C GLN A 28 8.60 6.11 -11.07
N LEU A 29 8.73 4.91 -11.64
CA LEU A 29 8.06 3.71 -11.13
C LEU A 29 8.64 3.32 -9.77
N ILE A 30 7.76 3.18 -8.80
CA ILE A 30 8.11 2.82 -7.42
C ILE A 30 7.74 1.37 -7.10
N TYR A 31 6.54 0.95 -7.51
CA TYR A 31 5.96 -0.32 -7.11
C TYR A 31 5.17 -0.95 -8.25
N THR A 32 5.24 -2.28 -8.36
CA THR A 32 4.34 -3.10 -9.17
C THR A 32 3.81 -4.27 -8.34
N ALA A 33 2.52 -4.56 -8.46
CA ALA A 33 1.94 -5.77 -7.87
C ALA A 33 2.58 -7.02 -8.47
N SER A 34 2.64 -8.08 -7.68
CA SER A 34 3.09 -9.40 -8.14
C SER A 34 1.93 -10.39 -8.10
N PRO A 35 1.35 -10.75 -9.26
CA PRO A 35 0.22 -11.70 -9.28
C PRO A 35 0.54 -13.06 -8.68
N LEU A 36 1.81 -13.44 -8.67
CA LEU A 36 2.25 -14.74 -8.15
C LEU A 36 2.57 -14.69 -6.65
N LEU A 37 3.14 -13.59 -6.16
CA LEU A 37 3.67 -13.50 -4.81
C LEU A 37 2.72 -12.81 -3.84
N ASP A 38 1.91 -11.86 -4.31
CA ASP A 38 0.95 -11.17 -3.46
C ASP A 38 -0.26 -12.07 -3.16
N LEU A 39 -0.77 -11.97 -1.96
CA LEU A 39 -1.98 -12.68 -1.57
C LEU A 39 -3.20 -11.95 -2.13
N ASN A 40 -4.06 -12.68 -2.83
CA ASN A 40 -5.36 -12.20 -3.30
C ASN A 40 -6.40 -13.26 -3.01
N ILE A 41 -7.33 -12.97 -2.11
CA ILE A 41 -8.40 -13.90 -1.73
C ILE A 41 -9.78 -13.27 -1.91
N THR A 42 -10.74 -14.09 -2.25
CA THR A 42 -12.15 -13.70 -2.38
C THR A 42 -12.76 -13.42 -1.00
N GLN A 43 -13.90 -12.72 -0.97
CA GLN A 43 -14.65 -12.51 0.27
C GLN A 43 -15.08 -13.87 0.89
N GLU A 44 -15.44 -14.84 0.06
CA GLU A 44 -15.78 -16.17 0.54
C GLU A 44 -14.60 -16.87 1.22
N GLN A 45 -13.42 -16.80 0.62
CA GLN A 45 -12.21 -17.36 1.20
C GLN A 45 -11.87 -16.65 2.52
N PHE A 46 -11.97 -15.31 2.56
CA PHE A 46 -11.77 -14.54 3.78
C PHE A 46 -12.73 -14.98 4.89
N ASN A 47 -14.01 -15.16 4.56
CA ASN A 47 -15.03 -15.60 5.53
C ASN A 47 -14.75 -16.98 6.10
N SER A 48 -14.02 -17.83 5.37
CA SER A 48 -13.64 -19.18 5.82
C SER A 48 -12.46 -19.22 6.79
N LEU A 49 -11.73 -18.12 6.93
CA LEU A 49 -10.57 -18.00 7.82
C LEU A 49 -11.01 -17.99 9.30
N ASP A 50 -10.12 -18.39 10.19
CA ASP A 50 -10.33 -18.18 11.62
C ASP A 50 -10.18 -16.68 11.97
N GLN A 51 -10.59 -16.31 13.18
CA GLN A 51 -10.58 -14.90 13.58
C GLN A 51 -9.16 -14.31 13.61
N LYS A 52 -8.17 -15.07 14.02
CA LYS A 52 -6.78 -14.59 14.04
C LYS A 52 -6.25 -14.31 12.65
N GLU A 53 -6.52 -15.20 11.70
CA GLU A 53 -6.15 -15.01 10.29
C GLU A 53 -6.84 -13.79 9.69
N LYS A 54 -8.14 -13.60 9.97
CA LYS A 54 -8.87 -12.40 9.54
C LYS A 54 -8.25 -11.13 10.11
N ASP A 55 -7.89 -11.12 11.38
CA ASP A 55 -7.27 -9.97 12.03
C ASP A 55 -5.92 -9.61 11.39
N GLU A 56 -5.12 -10.60 10.99
CA GLU A 56 -3.86 -10.37 10.29
C GLU A 56 -4.10 -9.79 8.87
N ILE A 57 -5.10 -10.29 8.15
CA ILE A 57 -5.47 -9.72 6.83
C ILE A 57 -5.92 -8.27 6.98
N LEU A 58 -6.74 -7.95 7.99
CA LEU A 58 -7.20 -6.59 8.26
C LEU A 58 -6.06 -5.65 8.66
N TRP A 59 -5.02 -6.17 9.30
CA TRP A 59 -3.86 -5.39 9.72
C TRP A 59 -2.88 -5.13 8.56
N TRP A 60 -2.54 -6.16 7.79
CA TRP A 60 -1.51 -6.10 6.77
C TRP A 60 -2.01 -5.79 5.36
N GLY A 61 -3.28 -6.03 5.11
CA GLY A 61 -3.87 -5.92 3.79
C GLY A 61 -5.03 -4.94 3.74
N PHE A 62 -5.77 -5.02 2.66
CA PHE A 62 -6.94 -4.19 2.41
C PHE A 62 -7.91 -4.90 1.48
N PHE A 63 -9.17 -4.45 1.48
CA PHE A 63 -10.14 -4.87 0.48
C PHE A 63 -10.02 -3.95 -0.74
N ASP A 64 -9.66 -4.54 -1.86
CA ASP A 64 -9.50 -3.83 -3.12
C ASP A 64 -10.86 -3.73 -3.84
N GLU A 65 -11.46 -2.57 -3.81
CA GLU A 65 -12.77 -2.33 -4.42
C GLU A 65 -12.83 -2.68 -5.91
N PRO A 66 -11.84 -2.31 -6.75
CA PRO A 66 -11.88 -2.66 -8.16
C PRO A 66 -11.92 -4.16 -8.43
N SER A 67 -11.14 -4.96 -7.71
CA SER A 67 -11.06 -6.42 -7.91
C SER A 67 -12.06 -7.21 -7.05
N GLN A 68 -12.66 -6.60 -6.03
CA GLN A 68 -13.52 -7.24 -5.03
C GLN A 68 -12.81 -8.38 -4.30
N LYS A 69 -11.53 -8.21 -3.98
CA LYS A 69 -10.70 -9.17 -3.26
C LYS A 69 -9.95 -8.53 -2.11
N TRP A 70 -9.65 -9.32 -1.11
CA TRP A 70 -8.68 -8.98 -0.08
C TRP A 70 -7.28 -9.16 -0.65
N HIS A 71 -6.45 -8.14 -0.48
CA HIS A 71 -5.08 -8.10 -0.98
C HIS A 71 -4.09 -7.88 0.16
N VAL A 72 -3.00 -8.65 0.15
CA VAL A 72 -1.86 -8.43 1.04
C VAL A 72 -0.60 -8.44 0.20
N ASP A 73 0.16 -7.36 0.26
CA ASP A 73 1.45 -7.27 -0.42
C ASP A 73 2.45 -8.24 0.17
N PHE A 74 3.17 -8.91 -0.69
CA PHE A 74 4.23 -9.85 -0.31
C PHE A 74 5.41 -9.15 0.36
N ASP A 75 5.82 -8.00 -0.16
CA ASP A 75 7.04 -7.32 0.21
C ASP A 75 6.83 -6.13 1.19
N VAL A 76 7.83 -5.29 1.29
CA VAL A 76 7.84 -4.12 2.18
C VAL A 76 6.86 -3.02 1.77
N SER A 77 6.23 -3.10 0.61
CA SER A 77 5.23 -2.12 0.17
C SER A 77 4.07 -1.98 1.14
N LYS A 78 3.77 -3.02 1.91
CA LYS A 78 2.76 -2.97 2.98
C LYS A 78 3.06 -1.96 4.09
N PHE A 79 4.26 -1.43 4.16
CA PHE A 79 4.63 -0.35 5.09
C PHE A 79 4.46 1.06 4.51
N ILE A 80 3.95 1.20 3.29
CA ILE A 80 3.56 2.49 2.75
C ILE A 80 2.34 2.98 3.52
N ASN A 81 2.50 4.06 4.29
CA ASN A 81 1.44 4.62 5.12
C ASN A 81 0.49 5.51 4.32
N HIS A 82 -0.71 5.73 4.89
CA HIS A 82 -1.71 6.62 4.30
C HIS A 82 -1.36 8.10 4.53
N SER A 83 -1.51 8.90 3.47
CA SER A 83 -1.51 10.36 3.57
C SER A 83 -2.35 10.97 2.45
N LYS A 84 -3.17 11.96 2.75
CA LYS A 84 -3.83 12.76 1.72
C LYS A 84 -2.84 13.59 0.89
N ASN A 85 -1.70 13.95 1.50
CA ASN A 85 -0.59 14.59 0.80
C ASN A 85 0.47 13.55 0.42
N ALA A 86 0.05 12.59 -0.40
CA ALA A 86 0.85 11.44 -0.77
C ALA A 86 2.07 11.79 -1.64
N THR A 87 3.11 10.97 -1.53
CA THR A 87 4.30 11.08 -2.38
C THR A 87 4.22 10.17 -3.60
N VAL A 88 3.44 9.09 -3.52
CA VAL A 88 3.21 8.16 -4.62
C VAL A 88 1.71 7.98 -4.87
N SER A 89 1.37 7.60 -6.09
CA SER A 89 -0.02 7.35 -6.50
C SER A 89 -0.09 6.25 -7.54
N GLN A 90 -1.26 5.61 -7.61
CA GLN A 90 -1.56 4.64 -8.66
C GLN A 90 -1.68 5.33 -10.01
N HIS A 91 -1.01 4.80 -11.03
CA HIS A 91 -1.09 5.36 -12.37
C HIS A 91 -2.34 4.85 -13.08
N ALA A 92 -3.22 5.76 -13.49
CA ALA A 92 -4.53 5.45 -14.08
C ALA A 92 -4.48 4.64 -15.40
N SER A 93 -3.35 4.66 -16.11
CA SER A 93 -3.18 3.94 -17.37
C SER A 93 -2.78 2.48 -17.22
N HIS A 94 -2.49 2.02 -16.00
CA HIS A 94 -2.09 0.64 -15.75
C HIS A 94 -3.24 -0.17 -15.19
N LYS A 95 -3.53 -1.32 -15.81
CA LYS A 95 -4.55 -2.27 -15.35
C LYS A 95 -4.14 -2.99 -14.07
N GLU A 96 -2.86 -3.06 -13.80
CA GLU A 96 -2.29 -3.63 -12.59
C GLU A 96 -1.86 -2.50 -11.66
N ALA A 97 -1.86 -2.76 -10.35
CA ALA A 97 -1.44 -1.78 -9.39
C ALA A 97 0.03 -1.38 -9.59
N HIS A 98 0.24 -0.18 -10.09
CA HIS A 98 1.53 0.46 -10.28
C HIS A 98 1.56 1.77 -9.51
N LEU A 99 2.56 1.96 -8.68
CA LEU A 99 2.76 3.23 -8.00
C LEU A 99 3.90 4.01 -8.65
N VAL A 100 3.64 5.26 -8.95
CA VAL A 100 4.62 6.21 -9.49
C VAL A 100 4.79 7.39 -8.53
N ALA A 101 5.97 8.02 -8.57
CA ALA A 101 6.21 9.23 -7.78
C ALA A 101 5.39 10.40 -8.32
N LEU A 102 4.64 11.06 -7.43
CA LEU A 102 3.84 12.25 -7.76
C LEU A 102 4.69 13.51 -7.92
N ARG A 103 5.85 13.53 -7.28
CA ARG A 103 6.83 14.61 -7.29
C ARG A 103 8.21 14.03 -7.10
N ASP A 104 9.25 14.86 -7.18
CA ASP A 104 10.58 14.45 -6.76
C ASP A 104 10.57 14.10 -5.27
N ILE A 105 11.17 12.97 -4.92
CA ILE A 105 11.25 12.46 -3.55
C ILE A 105 12.72 12.40 -3.17
N ALA A 106 13.08 13.01 -2.06
CA ALA A 106 14.45 13.00 -1.56
C ALA A 106 14.79 11.65 -0.91
N GLU A 107 16.07 11.30 -0.91
CA GLU A 107 16.55 10.20 -0.06
C GLU A 107 16.14 10.46 1.40
N ASP A 108 15.74 9.41 2.10
CA ASP A 108 15.20 9.45 3.47
C ASP A 108 13.83 10.10 3.64
N GLU A 109 13.15 10.45 2.57
CA GLU A 109 11.75 10.90 2.61
C GLU A 109 10.81 9.69 2.63
N GLU A 110 9.73 9.76 3.42
CA GLU A 110 8.75 8.68 3.53
C GLU A 110 7.90 8.56 2.26
N LEU A 111 7.69 7.33 1.82
CA LEU A 111 6.73 7.00 0.76
C LEU A 111 5.35 6.85 1.38
N THR A 112 4.40 7.65 0.91
CA THR A 112 3.00 7.61 1.36
C THR A 112 2.05 7.58 0.18
N GLN A 113 0.92 6.90 0.34
CA GLN A 113 -0.13 6.79 -0.66
C GLN A 113 -1.47 7.25 -0.09
N ASN A 114 -2.32 7.82 -0.92
CA ASN A 114 -3.70 8.08 -0.52
C ASN A 114 -4.52 6.78 -0.69
N TYR A 115 -4.85 6.13 0.40
CA TYR A 115 -5.57 4.86 0.39
C TYR A 115 -6.99 4.97 -0.18
N LEU A 116 -7.56 6.19 -0.26
CA LEU A 116 -8.84 6.40 -0.91
C LEU A 116 -8.81 6.13 -2.43
N GLU A 117 -7.63 5.88 -3.01
CA GLU A 117 -7.50 5.39 -4.38
C GLU A 117 -8.05 3.97 -4.56
N PHE A 118 -8.10 3.17 -3.51
CA PHE A 118 -8.48 1.75 -3.58
C PHE A 118 -9.38 1.26 -2.43
N GLU A 119 -9.54 2.02 -1.36
CA GLU A 119 -10.42 1.70 -0.23
C GLU A 119 -11.48 2.78 -0.04
N THR A 120 -12.58 2.41 0.60
CA THR A 120 -13.60 3.37 1.03
C THR A 120 -13.19 4.05 2.34
N GLU A 121 -13.72 5.24 2.59
CA GLU A 121 -13.53 5.95 3.86
C GLU A 121 -13.99 5.10 5.06
N GLU A 122 -15.11 4.40 4.91
CA GLU A 122 -15.66 3.50 5.93
C GLU A 122 -14.67 2.37 6.29
N ASP A 123 -14.05 1.75 5.29
CA ASP A 123 -13.09 0.67 5.50
C ASP A 123 -11.81 1.17 6.17
N LEU A 124 -11.32 2.35 5.81
CA LEU A 124 -10.18 2.99 6.46
C LEU A 124 -10.46 3.25 7.95
N LEU A 125 -11.65 3.79 8.26
CA LEU A 125 -12.05 4.04 9.64
C LEU A 125 -12.16 2.74 10.47
N LYS A 126 -12.70 1.68 9.87
CA LYS A 126 -12.76 0.34 10.52
C LYS A 126 -11.38 -0.21 10.86
N ARG A 127 -10.39 0.10 10.06
CA ARG A 127 -8.98 -0.27 10.29
C ARG A 127 -8.25 0.67 11.25
N GLY A 128 -8.92 1.71 11.75
CA GLY A 128 -8.33 2.70 12.64
C GLY A 128 -7.39 3.70 11.95
N ILE A 129 -7.49 3.82 10.63
CA ILE A 129 -6.71 4.77 9.84
C ILE A 129 -7.39 6.13 9.89
N LYS A 130 -6.64 7.15 10.31
CA LYS A 130 -7.11 8.55 10.32
C LYS A 130 -7.08 9.10 8.89
N ILE A 131 -8.17 9.72 8.51
CA ILE A 131 -8.33 10.34 7.19
C ILE A 131 -7.95 11.79 7.21
#